data_1af61c4544810b6121997deca6d35403
#
_entry.id   1af61c4544810b6121997deca6d35403
#
_cell.length_a   1.000
_cell.length_b   1.000
_cell.length_c   1.000
_cell.angle_alpha   90.00
_cell.angle_beta   90.00
_cell.angle_gamma   90.00
#
_symmetry.space_group_name_H-M   'P 1'
#
loop_
_entity.id
_entity.type
_entity.pdbx_description
1 polymer ?
#
loop_
_entity_poly.entity_id
_entity_poly.type
_entity_poly.pdbx_seq_one_letter_code
_entity_poly.pdbx_strand_id
1 'polypeptide(L)'
;KAGKYRLIRLAEAKIVAGSPAPDFTLKTADDKNFTLSSLRGKYVVLDFWGSWCGWCIKGIPEMKRYYDRYKSKLEIVGVDCNDTPERWLAAVEEHRLPWINVYNPKDVPAAEDISVEYAVSGYPTKVIIGPDGLIIGKYAGEGPDFYEALHKTIQ
;
A
#
# COMPACT_ATOMS: atom_id res chain seq x y z
N LYS A 1 -3.21 -8.92 20.72
CA LYS A 1 -3.63 -9.70 19.54
C LYS A 1 -5.13 -9.56 19.29
N ALA A 2 -5.96 -9.89 20.28
CA ALA A 2 -7.40 -9.67 20.18
C ALA A 2 -7.72 -8.20 19.92
N GLY A 3 -6.95 -7.28 20.56
CA GLY A 3 -7.08 -5.85 20.37
C GLY A 3 -6.76 -5.41 18.95
N LYS A 4 -5.77 -6.06 18.31
CA LYS A 4 -5.39 -5.75 16.93
C LYS A 4 -6.54 -6.07 15.97
N TYR A 5 -7.12 -7.25 16.06
CA TYR A 5 -8.26 -7.64 15.21
C TYR A 5 -9.45 -6.73 15.42
N ARG A 6 -9.71 -6.35 16.67
CA ARG A 6 -10.79 -5.43 16.97
C ARG A 6 -10.57 -4.07 16.31
N LEU A 7 -9.35 -3.55 16.37
CA LEU A 7 -9.01 -2.27 15.73
C LEU A 7 -9.14 -2.35 14.22
N ILE A 8 -8.72 -3.47 13.62
CA ILE A 8 -8.88 -3.67 12.17
C ILE A 8 -10.35 -3.61 11.79
N ARG A 9 -11.23 -4.29 12.54
CA ARG A 9 -12.66 -4.27 12.25
C ARG A 9 -13.26 -2.88 12.41
N LEU A 10 -12.82 -2.14 13.43
CA LEU A 10 -13.28 -0.76 13.61
C LEU A 10 -12.81 0.14 12.47
N ALA A 11 -11.60 -0.09 11.97
CA ALA A 11 -11.04 0.69 10.88
C ALA A 11 -11.77 0.43 9.55
N GLU A 12 -12.32 -0.77 9.34
CA GLU A 12 -12.99 -1.11 8.09
C GLU A 12 -14.07 -0.10 7.69
N ALA A 13 -14.80 0.43 8.67
CA ALA A 13 -15.85 1.41 8.41
C ALA A 13 -15.31 2.74 7.88
N LYS A 14 -14.03 3.01 8.12
CA LYS A 14 -13.38 4.27 7.71
C LYS A 14 -12.60 4.14 6.41
N ILE A 15 -12.29 2.92 5.99
CA ILE A 15 -11.49 2.67 4.79
C ILE A 15 -12.42 2.22 3.68
N VAL A 16 -13.22 3.17 3.23
CA VAL A 16 -14.24 2.95 2.19
C VAL A 16 -14.19 4.08 1.18
N ALA A 17 -14.73 3.85 -0.01
CA ALA A 17 -14.77 4.86 -1.06
C ALA A 17 -15.39 6.17 -0.56
N GLY A 18 -14.75 7.27 -0.86
CA GLY A 18 -15.18 8.62 -0.47
C GLY A 18 -14.60 9.09 0.86
N SER A 19 -14.00 8.22 1.66
CA SER A 19 -13.40 8.60 2.93
C SER A 19 -11.98 9.12 2.75
N PRO A 20 -11.52 10.05 3.61
CA PRO A 20 -10.13 10.50 3.55
C PRO A 20 -9.18 9.33 3.85
N ALA A 21 -8.14 9.21 3.04
CA ALA A 21 -7.09 8.23 3.32
C ALA A 21 -6.26 8.71 4.52
N PRO A 22 -6.11 7.88 5.56
CA PRO A 22 -5.27 8.26 6.70
C PRO A 22 -3.84 8.59 6.26
N ASP A 23 -3.35 9.75 6.71
CA ASP A 23 -1.98 10.16 6.40
C ASP A 23 -1.00 9.41 7.28
N PHE A 24 0.23 9.28 6.80
CA PHE A 24 1.30 8.64 7.57
C PHE A 24 2.66 9.09 7.06
N THR A 25 3.67 8.88 7.90
CA THR A 25 5.08 9.10 7.54
C THR A 25 5.85 7.83 7.89
N LEU A 26 6.54 7.25 6.92
CA LEU A 26 7.34 6.05 7.09
C LEU A 26 8.68 6.21 6.37
N LYS A 27 9.67 5.42 6.77
CA LYS A 27 11.00 5.44 6.16
C LYS A 27 11.00 4.73 4.82
N THR A 28 11.67 5.35 3.85
CA THR A 28 11.88 4.76 2.52
C THR A 28 13.10 3.84 2.52
N ALA A 29 13.29 3.13 1.40
CA ALA A 29 14.43 2.23 1.25
C ALA A 29 15.78 2.97 1.28
N ASP A 30 15.81 4.26 0.94
CA ASP A 30 17.00 5.08 1.03
C ASP A 30 17.06 5.92 2.31
N ASP A 31 16.36 5.46 3.35
CA ASP A 31 16.38 6.01 4.71
C ASP A 31 15.89 7.46 4.82
N LYS A 32 14.95 7.84 3.98
CA LYS A 32 14.31 9.15 4.03
C LYS A 32 12.91 9.04 4.59
N ASN A 33 12.37 10.14 5.10
CA ASN A 33 10.97 10.16 5.52
C ASN A 33 10.07 10.42 4.32
N PHE A 34 9.05 9.56 4.18
CA PHE A 34 8.02 9.74 3.16
C PHE A 34 6.68 9.98 3.85
N THR A 35 5.99 11.02 3.47
CA THR A 35 4.65 11.34 3.97
C THR A 35 3.64 11.20 2.84
N LEU A 36 2.57 10.43 3.07
CA LEU A 36 1.59 10.14 2.01
C LEU A 36 0.99 11.40 1.41
N SER A 37 0.64 12.38 2.24
CA SER A 37 0.01 13.61 1.78
C SER A 37 0.90 14.44 0.83
N SER A 38 2.19 14.15 0.76
CA SER A 38 3.07 14.82 -0.21
C SER A 38 2.74 14.45 -1.66
N LEU A 39 1.93 13.42 -1.87
CA LEU A 39 1.54 12.97 -3.21
C LEU A 39 0.19 13.51 -3.67
N ARG A 40 -0.38 14.49 -2.97
CA ARG A 40 -1.63 15.13 -3.41
C ARG A 40 -1.46 15.66 -4.84
N GLY A 41 -2.49 15.48 -5.66
CA GLY A 41 -2.45 15.85 -7.07
C GLY A 41 -2.20 14.67 -8.00
N LYS A 42 -1.79 13.53 -7.46
CA LYS A 42 -1.63 12.28 -8.22
C LYS A 42 -2.58 11.22 -7.67
N TYR A 43 -2.94 10.27 -8.52
CA TYR A 43 -3.53 9.02 -8.04
C TYR A 43 -2.45 8.24 -7.31
N VAL A 44 -2.82 7.58 -6.23
CA VAL A 44 -1.87 6.79 -5.43
C VAL A 44 -2.43 5.40 -5.23
N VAL A 45 -1.59 4.40 -5.40
CA VAL A 45 -1.90 3.03 -4.99
C VAL A 45 -1.02 2.70 -3.80
N LEU A 46 -1.63 2.40 -2.67
CA LEU A 46 -0.92 1.79 -1.55
C LEU A 46 -0.97 0.29 -1.74
N ASP A 47 0.18 -0.33 -1.79
CA ASP A 47 0.30 -1.78 -1.94
C ASP A 47 0.86 -2.36 -0.64
N PHE A 48 -0.02 -2.93 0.18
CA PHE A 48 0.39 -3.59 1.41
C PHE A 48 0.85 -5.00 1.07
N TRP A 49 2.13 -5.27 1.28
CA TRP A 49 2.78 -6.50 0.84
C TRP A 49 3.84 -6.95 1.85
N GLY A 50 4.57 -8.00 1.52
CA GLY A 50 5.71 -8.43 2.29
C GLY A 50 6.62 -9.31 1.44
N SER A 51 7.91 -9.32 1.74
CA SER A 51 8.87 -10.17 1.01
C SER A 51 8.57 -11.65 1.17
N TRP A 52 7.84 -12.00 2.22
CA TRP A 52 7.42 -13.37 2.55
C TRP A 52 6.16 -13.80 1.80
N CYS A 53 5.51 -12.89 1.08
CA CYS A 53 4.20 -13.13 0.47
C CYS A 53 4.36 -13.56 -0.99
N GLY A 54 4.16 -14.85 -1.26
CA GLY A 54 4.30 -15.40 -2.60
C GLY A 54 3.36 -14.78 -3.63
N TRP A 55 2.10 -14.55 -3.25
CA TRP A 55 1.13 -13.91 -4.16
C TRP A 55 1.51 -12.47 -4.46
N CYS A 56 2.06 -11.75 -3.47
CA CYS A 56 2.54 -10.38 -3.68
C CYS A 56 3.66 -10.36 -4.72
N ILE A 57 4.62 -11.29 -4.58
CA ILE A 57 5.77 -11.39 -5.50
C ILE A 57 5.29 -11.74 -6.91
N LYS A 58 4.34 -12.66 -7.03
CA LYS A 58 3.77 -13.04 -8.34
C LYS A 58 3.11 -11.87 -9.06
N GLY A 59 2.56 -10.93 -8.32
CA GLY A 59 1.86 -9.77 -8.89
C GLY A 59 2.78 -8.65 -9.36
N ILE A 60 4.07 -8.69 -9.01
CA ILE A 60 4.99 -7.59 -9.33
C ILE A 60 5.08 -7.30 -10.83
N PRO A 61 5.20 -8.29 -11.73
CA PRO A 61 5.29 -7.98 -13.16
C PRO A 61 4.08 -7.19 -13.69
N GLU A 62 2.87 -7.55 -13.26
CA GLU A 62 1.66 -6.83 -13.66
C GLU A 62 1.63 -5.43 -13.09
N MET A 63 1.99 -5.27 -11.83
CA MET A 63 2.10 -3.96 -11.19
C MET A 63 3.07 -3.06 -11.93
N LYS A 64 4.22 -3.60 -12.35
CA LYS A 64 5.22 -2.83 -13.11
C LYS A 64 4.65 -2.35 -14.44
N ARG A 65 3.87 -3.19 -15.14
CA ARG A 65 3.25 -2.79 -16.42
C ARG A 65 2.29 -1.63 -16.22
N TYR A 66 1.45 -1.68 -15.20
CA TYR A 66 0.51 -0.60 -14.92
C TYR A 66 1.22 0.65 -14.45
N TYR A 67 2.25 0.50 -13.61
CA TYR A 67 3.04 1.65 -13.17
C TYR A 67 3.71 2.36 -14.35
N ASP A 68 4.34 1.60 -15.22
CA ASP A 68 5.02 2.15 -16.40
C ASP A 68 4.03 2.88 -17.32
N ARG A 69 2.83 2.31 -17.46
CA ARG A 69 1.79 2.87 -18.31
C ARG A 69 1.23 4.18 -17.77
N TYR A 70 1.05 4.29 -16.46
CA TYR A 70 0.33 5.39 -15.84
C TYR A 70 1.17 6.31 -14.96
N LYS A 71 2.48 6.12 -14.89
CA LYS A 71 3.33 6.83 -13.91
C LYS A 71 3.33 8.35 -14.04
N SER A 72 2.87 8.91 -15.15
CA SER A 72 2.71 10.36 -15.25
C SER A 72 1.59 10.90 -14.36
N LYS A 73 0.61 10.05 -14.03
CA LYS A 73 -0.54 10.42 -13.20
C LYS A 73 -0.65 9.62 -11.92
N LEU A 74 0.11 8.52 -11.81
CA LEU A 74 0.01 7.53 -10.75
C LEU A 74 1.33 7.39 -10.02
N GLU A 75 1.27 7.31 -8.69
CA GLU A 75 2.38 6.84 -7.89
C GLU A 75 1.97 5.59 -7.13
N ILE A 76 2.88 4.65 -7.01
CA ILE A 76 2.67 3.46 -6.20
C ILE A 76 3.55 3.57 -4.97
N VAL A 77 2.99 3.23 -3.82
CA VAL A 77 3.71 3.17 -2.55
C VAL A 77 3.59 1.75 -2.02
N GLY A 78 4.67 1.00 -2.09
CA GLY A 78 4.72 -0.33 -1.51
C GLY A 78 4.99 -0.24 -0.01
N VAL A 79 4.04 -0.69 0.80
CA VAL A 79 4.15 -0.67 2.26
C VAL A 79 4.45 -2.08 2.73
N ASP A 80 5.71 -2.33 3.07
CA ASP A 80 6.15 -3.66 3.51
C ASP A 80 5.69 -3.90 4.95
N CYS A 81 5.04 -5.04 5.18
CA CYS A 81 4.45 -5.38 6.46
C CYS A 81 4.92 -6.74 6.96
N ASN A 82 4.96 -6.90 8.28
CA ASN A 82 5.30 -8.16 8.95
C ASN A 82 6.64 -8.73 8.48
N ASP A 83 7.63 -7.87 8.38
CA ASP A 83 8.90 -8.20 7.76
C ASP A 83 10.05 -7.63 8.59
N THR A 84 11.27 -7.93 8.19
CA THR A 84 12.45 -7.30 8.76
C THR A 84 13.01 -6.29 7.76
N PRO A 85 13.68 -5.22 8.23
CA PRO A 85 14.29 -4.26 7.31
C PRO A 85 15.24 -4.91 6.33
N GLU A 86 16.02 -5.90 6.77
CA GLU A 86 16.99 -6.59 5.91
C GLU A 86 16.32 -7.34 4.78
N ARG A 87 15.25 -8.09 5.08
CA ARG A 87 14.51 -8.84 4.06
C ARG A 87 13.79 -7.91 3.11
N TRP A 88 13.22 -6.85 3.63
CA TRP A 88 12.56 -5.84 2.83
C TRP A 88 13.51 -5.20 1.82
N LEU A 89 14.67 -4.72 2.30
CA LEU A 89 15.64 -4.09 1.43
C LEU A 89 16.16 -5.06 0.37
N ALA A 90 16.40 -6.32 0.75
CA ALA A 90 16.84 -7.34 -0.20
C ALA A 90 15.80 -7.58 -1.29
N ALA A 91 14.50 -7.61 -0.92
CA ALA A 91 13.44 -7.84 -1.89
C ALA A 91 13.26 -6.65 -2.82
N VAL A 92 13.34 -5.43 -2.31
CA VAL A 92 13.26 -4.21 -3.12
C VAL A 92 14.34 -4.24 -4.21
N GLU A 93 15.56 -4.62 -3.84
CA GLU A 93 16.67 -4.71 -4.78
C GLU A 93 16.51 -5.89 -5.74
N GLU A 94 16.21 -7.07 -5.22
CA GLU A 94 16.06 -8.28 -6.03
C GLU A 94 15.00 -8.11 -7.12
N HIS A 95 13.85 -7.56 -6.76
CA HIS A 95 12.72 -7.40 -7.68
C HIS A 95 12.75 -6.07 -8.41
N ARG A 96 13.72 -5.22 -8.13
CA ARG A 96 13.90 -3.91 -8.78
C ARG A 96 12.59 -3.12 -8.77
N LEU A 97 12.02 -2.93 -7.58
CA LEU A 97 10.75 -2.24 -7.43
C LEU A 97 10.93 -0.74 -7.72
N PRO A 98 10.33 -0.20 -8.79
CA PRO A 98 10.65 1.17 -9.25
C PRO A 98 9.88 2.26 -8.53
N TRP A 99 8.89 1.89 -7.73
CA TRP A 99 8.03 2.85 -7.04
C TRP A 99 8.57 3.17 -5.64
N ILE A 100 7.83 4.01 -4.91
CA ILE A 100 8.20 4.37 -3.55
C ILE A 100 8.02 3.14 -2.65
N ASN A 101 9.05 2.78 -1.92
CA ASN A 101 9.05 1.63 -1.03
C ASN A 101 9.26 2.11 0.40
N VAL A 102 8.31 1.79 1.29
CA VAL A 102 8.37 2.17 2.69
C VAL A 102 8.20 0.95 3.59
N TYR A 103 8.73 1.05 4.78
CA TYR A 103 8.70 -0.02 5.76
C TYR A 103 7.73 0.30 6.88
N ASN A 104 6.80 -0.64 7.16
CA ASN A 104 5.87 -0.53 8.27
C ASN A 104 6.44 -1.31 9.46
N PRO A 105 6.96 -0.64 10.51
CA PRO A 105 7.55 -1.34 11.64
C PRO A 105 6.52 -2.23 12.34
N LYS A 106 6.89 -3.47 12.64
CA LYS A 106 5.96 -4.42 13.25
C LYS A 106 5.92 -4.35 14.78
N ASP A 107 6.88 -3.68 15.40
CA ASP A 107 7.00 -3.61 16.85
C ASP A 107 6.44 -2.30 17.42
N VAL A 108 5.35 -1.81 16.84
CA VAL A 108 4.66 -0.61 17.30
C VAL A 108 3.30 -0.98 17.86
N PRO A 109 2.72 -0.14 18.75
CA PRO A 109 1.35 -0.35 19.22
C PRO A 109 0.38 -0.45 18.04
N ALA A 110 -0.65 -1.29 18.17
CA ALA A 110 -1.62 -1.50 17.09
C ALA A 110 -2.24 -0.19 16.61
N ALA A 111 -2.45 0.77 17.50
CA ALA A 111 -3.03 2.07 17.14
C ALA A 111 -2.10 2.92 16.24
N GLU A 112 -0.82 2.57 16.18
CA GLU A 112 0.17 3.29 15.37
C GLU A 112 0.58 2.47 14.14
N ASP A 113 0.01 1.29 13.96
CA ASP A 113 0.34 0.38 12.86
C ASP A 113 -0.51 0.73 11.64
N ILE A 114 0.14 1.10 10.55
CA ILE A 114 -0.54 1.53 9.33
C ILE A 114 -1.40 0.42 8.73
N SER A 115 -0.97 -0.82 8.83
CA SER A 115 -1.77 -1.95 8.32
C SER A 115 -3.07 -2.08 9.09
N VAL A 116 -3.06 -1.79 10.39
CA VAL A 116 -4.28 -1.77 11.22
C VAL A 116 -5.16 -0.59 10.83
N GLU A 117 -4.56 0.59 10.70
CA GLU A 117 -5.29 1.81 10.35
C GLU A 117 -5.99 1.68 8.99
N TYR A 118 -5.38 0.99 8.05
CA TYR A 118 -5.97 0.75 6.73
C TYR A 118 -6.80 -0.53 6.67
N ALA A 119 -7.05 -1.15 7.83
CA ALA A 119 -7.88 -2.35 7.93
C ALA A 119 -7.37 -3.49 7.03
N VAL A 120 -6.06 -3.72 7.04
CA VAL A 120 -5.44 -4.77 6.25
C VAL A 120 -5.45 -6.06 7.05
N SER A 121 -6.17 -7.08 6.56
CA SER A 121 -6.27 -8.39 7.21
C SER A 121 -5.64 -9.52 6.39
N GLY A 122 -5.22 -9.23 5.17
CA GLY A 122 -4.56 -10.20 4.30
C GLY A 122 -3.68 -9.51 3.29
N TYR A 123 -2.84 -10.27 2.61
CA TYR A 123 -1.85 -9.72 1.68
C TYR A 123 -1.89 -10.45 0.35
N PRO A 124 -1.77 -9.72 -0.78
CA PRO A 124 -1.67 -8.27 -0.84
C PRO A 124 -3.01 -7.59 -0.59
N THR A 125 -2.96 -6.34 -0.14
CA THR A 125 -4.14 -5.46 -0.12
C THR A 125 -3.73 -4.16 -0.80
N LYS A 126 -4.53 -3.70 -1.73
CA LYS A 126 -4.24 -2.48 -2.48
C LYS A 126 -5.36 -1.46 -2.28
N VAL A 127 -4.96 -0.22 -2.05
CA VAL A 127 -5.90 0.90 -1.85
C VAL A 127 -5.63 1.94 -2.93
N ILE A 128 -6.66 2.31 -3.68
CA ILE A 128 -6.56 3.38 -4.68
C ILE A 128 -7.04 4.68 -4.04
N ILE A 129 -6.21 5.71 -4.13
CA ILE A 129 -6.48 7.03 -3.56
C ILE A 129 -6.47 8.05 -4.69
N GLY A 130 -7.45 8.94 -4.71
CA GLY A 130 -7.55 10.00 -5.70
C GLY A 130 -6.59 11.16 -5.43
N PRO A 131 -6.45 12.06 -6.42
CA PRO A 131 -5.58 13.24 -6.27
C PRO A 131 -5.98 14.15 -5.11
N ASP A 132 -7.24 14.10 -4.69
CA ASP A 132 -7.77 14.86 -3.55
C ASP A 132 -7.53 14.19 -2.20
N GLY A 133 -6.92 13.01 -2.19
CA GLY A 133 -6.65 12.26 -0.97
C GLY A 133 -7.81 11.40 -0.48
N LEU A 134 -8.88 11.28 -1.26
CA LEU A 134 -10.01 10.43 -0.89
C LEU A 134 -9.82 9.02 -1.44
N ILE A 135 -10.23 8.03 -0.65
CA ILE A 135 -10.17 6.63 -1.07
C ILE A 135 -11.15 6.39 -2.20
N ILE A 136 -10.68 5.73 -3.25
CA ILE A 136 -11.52 5.30 -4.37
C ILE A 136 -11.98 3.86 -4.17
N GLY A 137 -11.11 3.00 -3.68
CA GLY A 137 -11.45 1.62 -3.37
C GLY A 137 -10.33 0.87 -2.69
N LYS A 138 -10.70 -0.27 -2.10
CA LYS A 138 -9.77 -1.17 -1.42
C LYS A 138 -10.00 -2.58 -1.96
N TYR A 139 -8.92 -3.27 -2.31
CA TYR A 139 -8.96 -4.57 -2.99
C TYR A 139 -8.04 -5.54 -2.28
N ALA A 140 -8.59 -6.66 -1.83
CA ALA A 140 -7.83 -7.70 -1.16
C ALA A 140 -7.48 -8.81 -2.16
N GLY A 141 -6.27 -9.35 -2.05
CA GLY A 141 -5.79 -10.43 -2.90
C GLY A 141 -5.24 -9.97 -4.23
N GLU A 142 -4.66 -10.89 -4.98
CA GLU A 142 -4.11 -10.64 -6.31
C GLU A 142 -5.12 -11.11 -7.34
N GLY A 143 -5.88 -10.19 -7.91
CA GLY A 143 -6.93 -10.51 -8.86
C GLY A 143 -7.18 -9.37 -9.82
N PRO A 144 -8.05 -9.59 -10.82
CA PRO A 144 -8.29 -8.60 -11.88
C PRO A 144 -9.05 -7.37 -11.42
N ASP A 145 -9.81 -7.46 -10.34
CA ASP A 145 -10.69 -6.37 -9.88
C ASP A 145 -9.93 -5.07 -9.63
N PHE A 146 -8.78 -5.17 -8.99
CA PHE A 146 -7.96 -4.00 -8.72
C PHE A 146 -7.50 -3.33 -10.03
N TYR A 147 -7.00 -4.13 -10.98
CA TYR A 147 -6.47 -3.58 -12.24
C TYR A 147 -7.57 -2.98 -13.09
N GLU A 148 -8.74 -3.59 -13.12
CA GLU A 148 -9.89 -3.04 -13.82
C GLU A 148 -10.31 -1.70 -13.24
N ALA A 149 -10.38 -1.62 -11.90
CA ALA A 149 -10.73 -0.40 -11.21
C ALA A 149 -9.71 0.71 -11.47
N LEU A 150 -8.42 0.36 -11.42
CA LEU A 150 -7.34 1.31 -11.65
C LEU A 150 -7.41 1.87 -13.07
N HIS A 151 -7.60 1.00 -14.06
CA HIS A 151 -7.71 1.41 -15.45
C HIS A 151 -8.87 2.37 -15.68
N LYS A 152 -10.05 2.03 -15.14
CA LYS A 152 -11.23 2.90 -15.26
C LYS A 152 -11.03 4.24 -14.58
N THR A 153 -10.34 4.24 -13.45
CA THR A 153 -10.15 5.44 -12.63
C THR A 153 -9.23 6.44 -13.32
N ILE A 154 -8.14 5.97 -13.93
CA ILE A 154 -7.10 6.86 -14.45
C ILE A 154 -7.36 7.30 -15.89
N GLN A 155 -8.16 6.59 -16.63
CA GLN A 155 -8.47 6.97 -18.02
C GLN A 155 -8.98 8.43 -18.14
#